data_6a11b27dc7cc37d8d086eb56996d810c
#
_entry.id   6a11b27dc7cc37d8d086eb56996d810c
#
_cell.length_a   1.000
_cell.length_b   1.000
_cell.length_c   1.000
_cell.angle_alpha   90.00
_cell.angle_beta   90.00
_cell.angle_gamma   90.00
#
_symmetry.space_group_name_H-M   'P 1'
#
loop_
_entity.id
_entity.type
_entity.pdbx_description
1 polymer ?
#
loop_
_entity_poly.entity_id
_entity_poly.type
_entity_poly.pdbx_seq_one_letter_code
_entity_poly.pdbx_strand_id
1 'polypeptide(L)'
;MGKKIAAYCRVASYDEDVMEGQKDKVRRFAEEQGIGSVTFYADNGYSGLNLNRPALERLDADMQGGKISVVIVLDTARVARNIFLAHDWMDKVNELDVKLIIVNQPDNPVQASIRKSLSASWRNDKNKAENF
;
A
#
# COMPACT_ATOMS: atom_id res chain seq x y z
N MET A 1 -17.10 -8.49 -7.84
CA MET A 1 -16.13 -9.37 -7.25
C MET A 1 -15.11 -8.61 -6.49
N GLY A 2 -14.33 -9.28 -5.69
CA GLY A 2 -13.50 -8.66 -4.69
C GLY A 2 -12.50 -7.64 -5.22
N LYS A 3 -12.32 -6.57 -4.46
CA LYS A 3 -11.29 -5.59 -4.74
C LYS A 3 -9.92 -6.18 -4.39
N LYS A 4 -8.87 -5.65 -5.01
CA LYS A 4 -7.51 -6.09 -4.76
C LYS A 4 -6.90 -5.39 -3.56
N ILE A 5 -5.95 -6.06 -2.94
CA ILE A 5 -5.01 -5.44 -2.00
C ILE A 5 -3.76 -5.16 -2.80
N ALA A 6 -3.39 -3.89 -2.86
CA ALA A 6 -2.23 -3.45 -3.62
C ALA A 6 -1.08 -3.08 -2.69
N ALA A 7 0.14 -3.22 -3.18
CA ALA A 7 1.31 -2.67 -2.51
C ALA A 7 2.09 -1.85 -3.52
N TYR A 8 2.54 -0.68 -3.12
CA TYR A 8 3.37 0.16 -3.96
C TYR A 8 4.81 0.13 -3.47
N CYS A 9 5.73 -0.14 -4.40
CA CYS A 9 7.16 -0.17 -4.15
C CYS A 9 7.89 0.75 -5.13
N ARG A 10 8.92 1.43 -4.67
CA ARG A 10 9.72 2.32 -5.51
C ARG A 10 11.19 2.24 -5.14
N VAL A 11 12.05 2.16 -6.16
CA VAL A 11 13.50 2.27 -6.02
C VAL A 11 13.95 3.42 -6.91
N ALA A 12 14.70 4.38 -6.34
CA ALA A 12 15.11 5.58 -7.07
C ALA A 12 16.12 5.27 -8.18
N SER A 13 17.11 4.44 -7.91
CA SER A 13 18.06 3.95 -8.90
C SER A 13 17.75 2.48 -9.17
N TYR A 14 17.62 2.11 -10.43
CA TYR A 14 17.24 0.76 -10.81
C TYR A 14 18.07 -0.29 -10.08
N ASP A 15 17.41 -1.21 -9.38
CA ASP A 15 18.06 -2.28 -8.64
C ASP A 15 17.04 -3.38 -8.35
N GLU A 16 17.18 -4.51 -9.04
CA GLU A 16 16.26 -5.65 -8.90
C GLU A 16 16.30 -6.26 -7.51
N ASP A 17 17.49 -6.35 -6.91
CA ASP A 17 17.63 -6.97 -5.59
C ASP A 17 16.98 -6.10 -4.50
N VAL A 18 17.16 -4.78 -4.59
CA VAL A 18 16.52 -3.85 -3.66
C VAL A 18 15.00 -3.90 -3.83
N MET A 19 14.53 -3.94 -5.07
CA MET A 19 13.09 -4.04 -5.34
C MET A 19 12.50 -5.33 -4.75
N GLU A 20 13.15 -6.47 -4.98
CA GLU A 20 12.69 -7.74 -4.40
C GLU A 20 12.72 -7.71 -2.88
N GLY A 21 13.71 -7.06 -2.29
CA GLY A 21 13.78 -6.87 -0.85
C GLY A 21 12.59 -6.09 -0.30
N GLN A 22 12.15 -5.06 -1.00
CA GLN A 22 10.94 -4.30 -0.63
C GLN A 22 9.71 -5.18 -0.70
N LYS A 23 9.56 -5.93 -1.79
CA LYS A 23 8.41 -6.83 -1.97
C LYS A 23 8.37 -7.89 -0.88
N ASP A 24 9.52 -8.44 -0.51
CA ASP A 24 9.60 -9.45 0.55
C ASP A 24 9.16 -8.89 1.89
N LYS A 25 9.53 -7.66 2.22
CA LYS A 25 9.08 -7.01 3.45
C LYS A 25 7.57 -6.85 3.48
N VAL A 26 6.98 -6.49 2.35
CA VAL A 26 5.52 -6.38 2.24
C VAL A 26 4.87 -7.75 2.39
N ARG A 27 5.42 -8.77 1.74
CA ARG A 27 4.88 -10.14 1.82
C ARG A 27 4.89 -10.65 3.26
N ARG A 28 5.99 -10.44 3.98
CA ARG A 28 6.09 -10.83 5.39
C ARG A 28 5.08 -10.10 6.25
N PHE A 29 4.95 -8.80 6.04
CA PHE A 29 3.96 -8.00 6.76
C PHE A 29 2.56 -8.54 6.50
N ALA A 30 2.22 -8.80 5.25
CA ALA A 30 0.91 -9.33 4.88
C ALA A 30 0.65 -10.69 5.53
N GLU A 31 1.64 -11.58 5.53
CA GLU A 31 1.53 -12.87 6.21
C GLU A 31 1.28 -12.72 7.71
N GLU A 32 2.06 -11.87 8.36
CA GLU A 32 1.94 -11.64 9.81
C GLU A 32 0.59 -11.07 10.18
N GLN A 33 0.01 -10.26 9.31
CA GLN A 33 -1.29 -9.63 9.55
C GLN A 33 -2.48 -10.48 9.09
N GLY A 34 -2.22 -11.63 8.49
CA GLY A 34 -3.28 -12.46 7.95
C GLY A 34 -3.94 -11.88 6.71
N ILE A 35 -3.25 -11.00 6.00
CA ILE A 35 -3.70 -10.41 4.75
C ILE A 35 -3.47 -11.43 3.63
N GLY A 36 -4.41 -11.54 2.70
CA GLY A 36 -4.29 -12.47 1.59
C GLY A 36 -3.31 -12.01 0.51
N SER A 37 -3.57 -12.41 -0.73
CA SER A 37 -2.70 -12.09 -1.85
C SER A 37 -2.57 -10.59 -2.07
N VAL A 38 -1.35 -10.13 -2.36
CA VAL A 38 -1.04 -8.73 -2.62
C VAL A 38 -0.63 -8.56 -4.08
N THR A 39 -1.20 -7.57 -4.76
CA THR A 39 -0.81 -7.18 -6.11
C THR A 39 0.21 -6.06 -6.02
N PHE A 40 1.38 -6.25 -6.60
CA PHE A 40 2.45 -5.27 -6.53
C PHE A 40 2.41 -4.29 -7.69
N TYR A 41 2.55 -3.00 -7.35
CA TYR A 41 2.77 -1.90 -8.28
C TYR A 41 4.17 -1.39 -8.00
N ALA A 42 5.09 -1.60 -8.93
CA ALA A 42 6.51 -1.35 -8.68
C ALA A 42 7.11 -0.42 -9.72
N ASP A 43 7.73 0.64 -9.26
CA ASP A 43 8.49 1.59 -10.08
C ASP A 43 9.97 1.46 -9.73
N ASN A 44 10.71 0.73 -10.55
CA ASN A 44 12.12 0.49 -10.34
C ASN A 44 12.95 1.44 -11.21
N GLY A 45 13.70 2.33 -10.58
CA GLY A 45 14.48 3.35 -11.26
C GLY A 45 13.71 4.64 -11.50
N TYR A 46 12.83 5.03 -10.57
CA TYR A 46 12.02 6.26 -10.68
C TYR A 46 12.19 7.14 -9.45
N SER A 47 12.40 8.44 -9.69
CA SER A 47 12.61 9.43 -8.64
C SER A 47 11.37 9.63 -7.77
N GLY A 48 11.58 9.94 -6.49
CA GLY A 48 10.51 10.35 -5.59
C GLY A 48 10.20 11.84 -5.63
N LEU A 49 10.77 12.59 -6.59
CA LEU A 49 10.60 14.05 -6.67
C LEU A 49 9.23 14.47 -7.22
N ASN A 50 8.56 13.60 -7.94
CA ASN A 50 7.22 13.87 -8.45
C ASN A 50 6.41 12.56 -8.45
N LEU A 51 5.12 12.66 -8.79
CA LEU A 51 4.22 11.49 -8.82
C LEU A 51 4.03 10.90 -10.22
N ASN A 52 4.79 11.39 -11.22
CA ASN A 52 4.70 10.91 -12.60
C ASN A 52 5.49 9.62 -12.78
N ARG A 53 4.91 8.51 -12.37
CA ARG A 53 5.56 7.19 -12.44
C ARG A 53 4.56 6.16 -12.94
N PRO A 54 4.96 5.27 -13.85
CA PRO A 54 4.02 4.37 -14.53
C PRO A 54 3.20 3.48 -13.59
N ALA A 55 3.85 2.86 -12.62
CA ALA A 55 3.13 1.95 -11.71
C ALA A 55 2.23 2.74 -10.75
N LEU A 56 2.69 3.90 -10.26
CA LEU A 56 1.86 4.74 -9.40
C LEU A 56 0.64 5.26 -10.16
N GLU A 57 0.82 5.63 -11.43
CA GLU A 57 -0.29 6.07 -12.27
C GLU A 57 -1.31 4.94 -12.48
N ARG A 58 -0.84 3.71 -12.72
CA ARG A 58 -1.74 2.56 -12.84
C ARG A 58 -2.48 2.30 -11.53
N LEU A 59 -1.80 2.42 -10.39
CA LEU A 59 -2.41 2.27 -9.09
C LEU A 59 -3.51 3.30 -8.88
N ASP A 60 -3.21 4.57 -9.19
CA ASP A 60 -4.19 5.65 -9.07
C ASP A 60 -5.43 5.38 -9.94
N ALA A 61 -5.21 4.94 -11.18
CA ALA A 61 -6.31 4.60 -12.09
C ALA A 61 -7.15 3.44 -11.55
N ASP A 62 -6.50 2.42 -11.02
CA ASP A 62 -7.20 1.26 -10.46
C ASP A 62 -7.96 1.62 -9.19
N MET A 63 -7.43 2.53 -8.37
CA MET A 63 -8.16 3.03 -7.21
C MET A 63 -9.40 3.82 -7.64
N GLN A 64 -9.25 4.69 -8.62
CA GLN A 64 -10.39 5.46 -9.16
C GLN A 64 -11.44 4.56 -9.78
N GLY A 65 -11.01 3.47 -10.38
CA GLY A 65 -11.90 2.46 -10.95
C GLY A 65 -12.58 1.55 -9.94
N GLY A 66 -12.32 1.75 -8.66
CA GLY A 66 -12.92 0.93 -7.60
C GLY A 66 -12.37 -0.48 -7.52
N LYS A 67 -11.17 -0.71 -8.02
CA LYS A 67 -10.56 -2.05 -8.07
C LYS A 67 -9.68 -2.37 -6.86
N ILE A 68 -9.41 -1.37 -6.02
CA ILE A 68 -8.48 -1.50 -4.89
C ILE A 68 -9.21 -1.22 -3.59
N SER A 69 -9.02 -2.07 -2.59
CA SER A 69 -9.58 -1.86 -1.25
C SER A 69 -8.55 -1.35 -0.26
N VAL A 70 -7.30 -1.80 -0.41
CA VAL A 70 -6.21 -1.48 0.52
C VAL A 70 -4.95 -1.24 -0.28
N VAL A 71 -4.17 -0.23 0.12
CA VAL A 71 -2.83 0.00 -0.41
C VAL A 71 -1.83 -0.11 0.73
N ILE A 72 -0.78 -0.87 0.52
CA ILE A 72 0.33 -1.04 1.48
C ILE A 72 1.56 -0.36 0.92
N VAL A 73 2.22 0.47 1.71
CA VAL A 73 3.54 1.05 1.38
C VAL A 73 4.48 0.82 2.56
N LEU A 74 5.76 0.66 2.29
CA LEU A 74 6.74 0.48 3.37
C LEU A 74 6.89 1.76 4.19
N ASP A 75 6.98 2.89 3.52
CA ASP A 75 7.05 4.21 4.16
C ASP A 75 6.58 5.27 3.18
N THR A 76 6.39 6.48 3.66
CA THR A 76 5.88 7.58 2.83
C THR A 76 6.86 7.99 1.74
N ALA A 77 8.16 7.78 1.95
CA ALA A 77 9.19 8.11 0.96
C ALA A 77 9.05 7.27 -0.32
N ARG A 78 8.42 6.09 -0.25
CA ARG A 78 8.14 5.30 -1.47
C ARG A 78 7.17 6.05 -2.37
N VAL A 79 6.20 6.76 -1.78
CA VAL A 79 5.24 7.55 -2.55
C VAL A 79 5.90 8.84 -3.07
N ALA A 80 6.45 9.64 -2.18
CA ALA A 80 7.14 10.87 -2.56
C ALA A 80 8.14 11.25 -1.48
N ARG A 81 9.28 11.83 -1.90
CA ARG A 81 10.28 12.34 -0.96
C ARG A 81 9.82 13.63 -0.29
N ASN A 82 8.99 14.40 -0.98
CA ASN A 82 8.39 15.60 -0.43
C ASN A 82 7.16 15.21 0.37
N ILE A 83 7.14 15.58 1.65
CA ILE A 83 6.07 15.18 2.56
C ILE A 83 4.71 15.77 2.14
N PHE A 84 4.70 16.95 1.53
CA PHE A 84 3.45 17.57 1.07
C PHE A 84 2.85 16.78 -0.09
N LEU A 85 3.68 16.33 -1.03
CA LEU A 85 3.21 15.46 -2.13
C LEU A 85 2.71 14.12 -1.59
N ALA A 86 3.41 13.55 -0.62
CA ALA A 86 2.99 12.29 -0.01
C ALA A 86 1.64 12.46 0.68
N HIS A 87 1.45 13.53 1.43
CA HIS A 87 0.18 13.81 2.10
C HIS A 87 -0.96 14.05 1.12
N ASP A 88 -0.71 14.78 0.03
CA ASP A 88 -1.71 15.00 -1.00
C ASP A 88 -2.18 13.68 -1.60
N TRP A 89 -1.25 12.79 -1.88
CA TRP A 89 -1.58 11.46 -2.38
C TRP A 89 -2.37 10.64 -1.37
N MET A 90 -1.97 10.70 -0.09
CA MET A 90 -2.67 10.00 0.99
C MET A 90 -4.11 10.50 1.14
N ASP A 91 -4.32 11.80 1.00
CA ASP A 91 -5.66 12.39 1.04
C ASP A 91 -6.52 11.88 -0.12
N LYS A 92 -5.95 11.76 -1.31
CA LYS A 92 -6.66 11.17 -2.46
C LYS A 92 -7.07 9.73 -2.19
N VAL A 93 -6.18 8.95 -1.59
CA VAL A 93 -6.47 7.55 -1.24
C VAL A 93 -7.67 7.51 -0.29
N ASN A 94 -7.68 8.36 0.72
CA ASN A 94 -8.78 8.44 1.67
C ASN A 94 -10.09 8.86 1.00
N GLU A 95 -10.04 9.81 0.09
CA GLU A 95 -11.22 10.28 -0.65
C GLU A 95 -11.84 9.18 -1.50
N LEU A 96 -11.01 8.26 -1.97
CA LEU A 96 -11.48 7.13 -2.79
C LEU A 96 -11.94 5.94 -1.94
N ASP A 97 -12.01 6.12 -0.64
CA ASP A 97 -12.41 5.08 0.31
C ASP A 97 -11.49 3.86 0.25
N VAL A 98 -10.22 4.09 -0.04
CA VAL A 98 -9.17 3.08 -0.02
C VAL A 98 -8.40 3.21 1.28
N LYS A 99 -8.11 2.11 1.93
CA LYS A 99 -7.37 2.10 3.19
C LYS A 99 -5.88 2.04 2.92
N LEU A 100 -5.11 2.89 3.61
CA LEU A 100 -3.66 2.96 3.45
C LEU A 100 -2.98 2.38 4.69
N ILE A 101 -2.04 1.48 4.46
CA ILE A 101 -1.20 0.90 5.51
C ILE A 101 0.25 1.27 5.24
N ILE A 102 0.90 1.88 6.23
CA ILE A 102 2.32 2.23 6.16
C ILE A 102 3.06 1.30 7.12
N VAL A 103 3.88 0.41 6.57
CA VAL A 103 4.52 -0.66 7.34
C VAL A 103 5.54 -0.12 8.34
N ASN A 104 6.40 0.79 7.89
CA ASN A 104 7.50 1.33 8.70
C ASN A 104 7.14 2.63 9.41
N GLN A 105 5.86 2.89 9.61
CA GLN A 105 5.42 4.05 10.35
C GLN A 105 5.72 3.83 11.84
N PRO A 106 6.38 4.78 12.53
CA PRO A 106 6.52 4.66 13.97
C PRO A 106 5.15 4.56 14.64
N ASP A 107 5.00 3.61 15.56
CA ASP A 107 3.73 3.40 16.21
C ASP A 107 3.42 4.56 17.15
N ASN A 108 2.36 5.28 16.86
CA ASN A 108 1.70 6.14 17.82
C ASN A 108 0.35 5.48 18.15
N PRO A 109 -0.32 5.89 19.23
CA PRO A 109 -1.58 5.24 19.63
C PRO A 109 -2.64 5.21 18.52
N VAL A 110 -2.70 6.26 17.72
CA VAL A 110 -3.68 6.36 16.63
C VAL A 110 -3.34 5.37 15.52
N GLN A 111 -2.09 5.34 15.07
CA GLN A 111 -1.64 4.44 14.02
C GLN A 111 -1.75 2.98 14.42
N ALA A 112 -1.35 2.65 15.63
CA ALA A 112 -1.45 1.29 16.15
C ALA A 112 -2.91 0.85 16.20
N SER A 113 -3.81 1.72 16.64
CA SER A 113 -5.24 1.45 16.72
C SER A 113 -5.84 1.22 15.33
N ILE A 114 -5.48 2.06 14.37
CA ILE A 114 -5.95 1.92 12.99
C ILE A 114 -5.48 0.60 12.38
N ARG A 115 -4.20 0.27 12.54
CA ARG A 115 -3.64 -0.98 12.03
C ARG A 115 -4.33 -2.20 12.63
N LYS A 116 -4.52 -2.17 13.93
CA LYS A 116 -5.19 -3.25 14.66
C LYS A 116 -6.62 -3.43 14.18
N SER A 117 -7.33 -2.32 14.01
CA SER A 117 -8.70 -2.32 13.52
C SER A 117 -8.79 -2.90 12.12
N LEU A 118 -7.86 -2.50 11.23
CA LEU A 118 -7.79 -3.03 9.87
C LEU A 118 -7.53 -4.53 9.86
N SER A 119 -6.57 -4.99 10.65
CA SER A 119 -6.24 -6.41 10.73
C SER A 119 -7.42 -7.23 11.23
N ALA A 120 -8.10 -6.75 12.27
CA ALA A 120 -9.27 -7.43 12.81
C ALA A 120 -10.42 -7.46 11.80
N SER A 121 -10.66 -6.32 11.16
CA SER A 121 -11.69 -6.21 10.12
C SER A 121 -11.39 -7.13 8.95
N TRP A 122 -10.13 -7.17 8.55
CA TRP A 122 -9.68 -8.03 7.47
C TRP A 122 -9.91 -9.51 7.78
N ARG A 123 -9.56 -9.94 8.99
CA ARG A 123 -9.78 -11.33 9.42
C ARG A 123 -11.27 -11.67 9.45
N ASN A 124 -12.10 -10.76 9.92
CA ASN A 124 -13.54 -10.94 9.94
C ASN A 124 -14.09 -11.09 8.53
N ASP A 125 -13.63 -10.24 7.61
CA ASP A 125 -14.05 -10.32 6.21
C ASP A 125 -13.62 -11.62 5.57
N LYS A 126 -12.42 -12.10 5.88
CA LYS A 126 -11.93 -13.38 5.40
C LYS A 126 -12.81 -14.53 5.89
N ASN A 127 -13.16 -14.51 7.17
CA ASN A 127 -14.04 -15.50 7.74
C ASN A 127 -15.44 -15.45 7.11
N LYS A 128 -15.95 -14.25 6.89
CA LYS A 128 -17.23 -14.06 6.22
C LYS A 128 -17.19 -14.54 4.79
N ALA A 129 -16.08 -14.28 4.09
CA ALA A 129 -15.89 -14.74 2.73
C ALA A 129 -15.93 -16.28 2.64
N GLU A 130 -15.42 -16.98 3.64
CA GLU A 130 -15.51 -18.42 3.72
C GLU A 130 -16.95 -18.89 3.92
N ASN A 131 -17.77 -18.03 4.52
CA ASN A 131 -19.17 -18.31 4.79
C ASN A 131 -20.09 -17.77 3.69
N PHE A 132 -19.54 -16.98 2.81
CA PHE A 132 -20.28 -16.47 1.66
C PHE A 132 -20.31 -17.55 0.57
#